data_ccb3ea6624ef036e9848276236ad43fd
#
_entry.id   ccb3ea6624ef036e9848276236ad43fd
#
_cell.length_a   1.000
_cell.length_b   1.000
_cell.length_c   1.000
_cell.angle_alpha   90.00
_cell.angle_beta   90.00
_cell.angle_gamma   90.00
#
_symmetry.space_group_name_H-M   'P 1'
#
loop_
_entity.id
_entity.type
_entity.pdbx_description
1 polymer ?
#
loop_
_entity_poly.entity_id
_entity_poly.type
_entity_poly.pdbx_seq_one_letter_code
_entity_poly.pdbx_strand_id
1 'polypeptide(L)'
;IKGRKKKDIIISAHYDHLGMMGNVLFPGANDNASGVSLLLNLASFFIKYKPKYNIIFICFGAEELGLLGSKYFTGNPLIKLENIKLLLNLDIVGTGEEGIAIVNAFEQEKIAQIIGKINEKHDLFSKIKLRGQAPNSDHYWFSKINVPAIFIYTMGGIKAYHDPLDKSVTLPQNKSNEL
;
A
#
# COMPACT_ATOMS: atom_id res chain seq x y z
N ILE A 1 6.39 13.55 -8.26
CA ILE A 1 6.78 13.47 -9.69
C ILE A 1 5.67 14.11 -10.53
N LYS A 2 5.98 15.13 -11.32
CA LYS A 2 4.99 15.83 -12.14
C LYS A 2 4.56 15.01 -13.36
N GLY A 3 3.26 14.80 -13.51
CA GLY A 3 2.63 14.19 -14.67
C GLY A 3 2.24 15.18 -15.78
N ARG A 4 1.56 14.65 -16.79
CA ARG A 4 1.03 15.46 -17.92
C ARG A 4 -0.30 16.12 -17.61
N LYS A 5 -1.05 15.66 -16.59
CA LYS A 5 -2.36 16.19 -16.15
C LYS A 5 -2.30 16.64 -14.71
N LYS A 6 -3.00 17.73 -14.39
CA LYS A 6 -3.08 18.34 -13.05
C LYS A 6 -4.07 17.58 -12.14
N LYS A 7 -3.86 16.30 -11.90
CA LYS A 7 -4.54 15.48 -10.91
C LYS A 7 -3.50 14.58 -10.26
N ASP A 8 -3.73 14.20 -9.02
CA ASP A 8 -2.76 13.53 -8.19
C ASP A 8 -3.16 12.06 -7.95
N ILE A 9 -2.20 11.17 -8.03
CA ILE A 9 -2.28 9.80 -7.50
C ILE A 9 -1.29 9.75 -6.36
N ILE A 10 -1.75 9.31 -5.20
CA ILE A 10 -0.88 9.05 -4.05
C ILE A 10 -0.56 7.56 -4.02
N ILE A 11 0.70 7.24 -3.80
CA ILE A 11 1.16 5.90 -3.44
C ILE A 11 1.73 6.02 -2.03
N SER A 12 1.20 5.24 -1.10
CA SER A 12 1.60 5.30 0.32
C SER A 12 1.99 3.94 0.87
N ALA A 13 2.84 3.98 1.88
CA ALA A 13 3.18 2.88 2.77
C ALA A 13 3.51 3.47 4.14
N HIS A 14 3.29 2.77 5.23
CA HIS A 14 3.83 3.20 6.51
C HIS A 14 5.27 2.69 6.69
N TYR A 15 6.07 3.40 7.48
CA TYR A 15 7.49 3.06 7.69
C TYR A 15 7.81 2.72 9.15
N ASP A 16 6.85 2.90 10.04
CA ASP A 16 6.96 2.48 11.43
C ASP A 16 6.60 1.01 11.59
N HIS A 17 7.01 0.43 12.70
CA HIS A 17 6.61 -0.88 13.19
C HIS A 17 6.68 -0.90 14.71
N LEU A 18 6.42 -2.04 15.35
CA LEU A 18 6.32 -2.18 16.81
C LEU A 18 7.64 -1.88 17.55
N GLY A 19 8.78 -1.99 16.88
CA GLY A 19 10.09 -1.69 17.46
C GLY A 19 10.54 -2.74 18.48
N MET A 20 10.76 -2.33 19.73
CA MET A 20 11.18 -3.23 20.81
C MET A 20 10.11 -3.29 21.91
N MET A 21 9.74 -4.49 22.31
CA MET A 21 8.93 -4.76 23.50
C MET A 21 9.77 -5.51 24.54
N GLY A 22 10.22 -4.79 25.57
CA GLY A 22 11.22 -5.32 26.49
C GLY A 22 12.53 -5.61 25.75
N ASN A 23 12.99 -6.86 25.78
CA ASN A 23 14.20 -7.31 25.09
C ASN A 23 13.92 -7.98 23.72
N VAL A 24 12.68 -7.96 23.26
CA VAL A 24 12.27 -8.60 21.99
C VAL A 24 12.15 -7.53 20.90
N LEU A 25 12.89 -7.72 19.80
CA LEU A 25 12.83 -6.88 18.62
C LEU A 25 11.77 -7.43 17.64
N PHE A 26 10.94 -6.54 17.14
CA PHE A 26 9.98 -6.78 16.05
C PHE A 26 10.48 -6.06 14.80
N PRO A 27 11.07 -6.77 13.83
CA PRO A 27 11.77 -6.11 12.70
C PRO A 27 10.85 -5.50 11.66
N GLY A 28 9.64 -6.04 11.42
CA GLY A 28 8.69 -5.50 10.46
C GLY A 28 9.14 -5.57 9.01
N ALA A 29 9.68 -6.72 8.59
CA ALA A 29 10.18 -6.86 7.22
C ALA A 29 9.03 -6.89 6.19
N ASN A 30 7.96 -7.64 6.47
CA ASN A 30 6.76 -7.63 5.67
C ASN A 30 5.85 -6.46 6.04
N ASP A 31 5.72 -6.19 7.32
CA ASP A 31 4.92 -5.13 7.91
C ASP A 31 5.80 -4.02 8.52
N ASN A 32 6.23 -2.92 7.81
CA ASN A 32 5.88 -2.74 6.40
C ASN A 32 7.11 -2.24 5.61
N ALA A 33 8.30 -2.80 5.90
CA ALA A 33 9.48 -2.49 5.07
C ALA A 33 9.28 -2.94 3.62
N SER A 34 8.46 -3.98 3.38
CA SER A 34 8.10 -4.43 2.04
C SER A 34 7.37 -3.37 1.24
N GLY A 35 6.35 -2.72 1.83
CA GLY A 35 5.61 -1.63 1.20
C GLY A 35 6.48 -0.42 0.91
N VAL A 36 7.36 -0.03 1.86
CA VAL A 36 8.33 1.06 1.66
C VAL A 36 9.29 0.73 0.52
N SER A 37 9.80 -0.50 0.46
CA SER A 37 10.68 -0.94 -0.62
C SER A 37 10.02 -0.85 -1.99
N LEU A 38 8.79 -1.34 -2.12
CA LEU A 38 8.01 -1.24 -3.36
C LEU A 38 7.73 0.22 -3.73
N LEU A 39 7.37 1.07 -2.76
CA LEU A 39 7.16 2.50 -2.97
C LEU A 39 8.41 3.18 -3.55
N LEU A 40 9.62 2.87 -3.04
CA LEU A 40 10.89 3.40 -3.56
C LEU A 40 11.19 2.90 -4.98
N ASN A 41 10.89 1.63 -5.27
CA ASN A 41 11.02 1.07 -6.62
C ASN A 41 10.10 1.77 -7.62
N LEU A 42 8.83 1.98 -7.24
CA LEU A 42 7.88 2.72 -8.06
C LEU A 42 8.30 4.18 -8.27
N ALA A 43 8.87 4.83 -7.25
CA ALA A 43 9.42 6.18 -7.41
C ALA A 43 10.55 6.21 -8.45
N SER A 44 11.47 5.25 -8.38
CA SER A 44 12.55 5.11 -9.35
C SER A 44 12.04 4.84 -10.77
N PHE A 45 10.98 4.03 -10.91
CA PHE A 45 10.32 3.77 -12.18
C PHE A 45 9.70 5.04 -12.78
N PHE A 46 8.91 5.79 -12.01
CA PHE A 46 8.22 6.99 -12.48
C PHE A 46 9.14 8.19 -12.71
N ILE A 47 10.35 8.20 -12.20
CA ILE A 47 11.39 9.16 -12.58
C ILE A 47 11.79 8.91 -14.05
N LYS A 48 11.93 7.65 -14.46
CA LYS A 48 12.32 7.27 -15.83
C LYS A 48 11.15 7.39 -16.82
N TYR A 49 9.95 7.01 -16.40
CA TYR A 49 8.75 6.94 -17.26
C TYR A 49 7.70 7.94 -16.82
N LYS A 50 7.65 9.09 -17.51
CA LYS A 50 6.79 10.21 -17.15
C LYS A 50 5.31 9.80 -17.08
N PRO A 51 4.66 9.90 -15.92
CA PRO A 51 3.28 9.45 -15.71
C PRO A 51 2.26 10.39 -16.38
N LYS A 52 1.02 9.91 -16.51
CA LYS A 52 -0.12 10.70 -16.97
C LYS A 52 -0.57 11.72 -15.94
N TYR A 53 -0.65 11.32 -14.67
CA TYR A 53 -1.03 12.13 -13.51
C TYR A 53 0.22 12.41 -12.66
N ASN A 54 0.16 13.42 -11.79
CA ASN A 54 1.22 13.58 -10.79
C ASN A 54 1.22 12.34 -9.88
N ILE A 55 2.40 11.88 -9.51
CA ILE A 55 2.54 10.81 -8.51
C ILE A 55 3.19 11.43 -7.28
N ILE A 56 2.53 11.26 -6.15
CA ILE A 56 2.98 11.69 -4.83
C ILE A 56 3.24 10.43 -4.01
N PHE A 57 4.44 10.31 -3.48
CA PHE A 57 4.82 9.21 -2.60
C PHE A 57 4.79 9.71 -1.17
N ILE A 58 4.14 8.97 -0.28
CA ILE A 58 4.03 9.32 1.14
C ILE A 58 4.41 8.10 1.97
N CYS A 59 5.39 8.26 2.86
CA CYS A 59 5.64 7.32 3.93
C CYS A 59 4.94 7.84 5.20
N PHE A 60 3.92 7.14 5.66
CA PHE A 60 3.23 7.50 6.90
C PHE A 60 3.98 6.93 8.11
N GLY A 61 3.97 7.66 9.21
CA GLY A 61 4.42 7.17 10.51
C GLY A 61 3.24 6.98 11.46
N ALA A 62 3.48 6.23 12.53
CA ALA A 62 2.50 5.94 13.57
C ALA A 62 1.20 5.28 13.03
N GLU A 63 1.35 4.41 12.04
CA GLU A 63 0.29 3.52 11.56
C GLU A 63 -0.07 2.55 12.68
N GLU A 64 0.92 1.90 13.27
CA GLU A 64 0.84 0.93 14.36
C GLU A 64 0.24 1.51 15.67
N LEU A 65 0.24 2.84 15.79
CA LEU A 65 -0.38 3.56 16.90
C LEU A 65 -1.82 3.99 16.60
N GLY A 66 -2.45 3.43 15.57
CA GLY A 66 -3.84 3.68 15.18
C GLY A 66 -3.98 4.69 14.04
N LEU A 67 -3.18 4.54 12.99
CA LEU A 67 -3.27 5.30 11.74
C LEU A 67 -3.09 6.81 11.95
N LEU A 68 -2.22 7.22 12.90
CA LEU A 68 -2.14 8.62 13.32
C LEU A 68 -1.55 9.52 12.24
N GLY A 69 -0.57 9.04 11.48
CA GLY A 69 0.06 9.81 10.40
C GLY A 69 -0.91 10.16 9.28
N SER A 70 -1.64 9.19 8.77
CA SER A 70 -2.66 9.41 7.73
C SER A 70 -3.85 10.24 8.24
N LYS A 71 -4.24 10.03 9.51
CA LYS A 71 -5.24 10.86 10.18
C LYS A 71 -4.83 12.34 10.24
N TYR A 72 -3.60 12.58 10.67
CA TYR A 72 -3.05 13.93 10.73
C TYR A 72 -2.99 14.58 9.35
N PHE A 73 -2.48 13.84 8.35
CA PHE A 73 -2.38 14.33 6.97
C PHE A 73 -3.75 14.71 6.39
N THR A 74 -4.78 13.90 6.60
CA THR A 74 -6.12 14.19 6.09
C THR A 74 -6.78 15.40 6.78
N GLY A 75 -6.43 15.66 8.03
CA GLY A 75 -6.85 16.86 8.77
C GLY A 75 -6.01 18.12 8.45
N ASN A 76 -4.76 17.95 8.01
CA ASN A 76 -3.80 19.02 7.73
C ASN A 76 -3.09 18.78 6.38
N PRO A 77 -3.82 18.73 5.27
CA PRO A 77 -3.26 18.29 4.00
C PRO A 77 -2.29 19.30 3.41
N LEU A 78 -1.12 18.81 2.94
CA LEU A 78 -0.13 19.61 2.21
C LEU A 78 -0.49 19.81 0.74
N ILE A 79 -1.56 19.16 0.27
CA ILE A 79 -2.06 19.20 -1.10
C ILE A 79 -3.58 19.34 -1.07
N LYS A 80 -4.17 19.78 -2.17
CA LYS A 80 -5.63 19.87 -2.29
C LYS A 80 -6.25 18.49 -2.42
N LEU A 81 -7.01 18.06 -1.42
CA LEU A 81 -7.63 16.72 -1.37
C LEU A 81 -8.56 16.46 -2.57
N GLU A 82 -9.26 17.49 -3.05
CA GLU A 82 -10.12 17.39 -4.25
C GLU A 82 -9.34 17.11 -5.56
N ASN A 83 -8.02 17.28 -5.55
CA ASN A 83 -7.17 16.93 -6.69
C ASN A 83 -6.76 15.47 -6.69
N ILE A 84 -6.90 14.77 -5.58
CA ILE A 84 -6.53 13.36 -5.46
C ILE A 84 -7.53 12.52 -6.26
N LYS A 85 -7.03 11.82 -7.25
CA LYS A 85 -7.79 10.89 -8.09
C LYS A 85 -7.87 9.49 -7.50
N LEU A 86 -6.82 9.10 -6.81
CA LEU A 86 -6.69 7.81 -6.15
C LEU A 86 -5.55 7.85 -5.13
N LEU A 87 -5.76 7.25 -3.98
CA LEU A 87 -4.70 6.80 -3.08
C LEU A 87 -4.58 5.28 -3.19
N LEU A 88 -3.38 4.81 -3.48
CA LEU A 88 -2.98 3.41 -3.45
C LEU A 88 -2.09 3.19 -2.22
N ASN A 89 -2.60 2.50 -1.22
CA ASN A 89 -1.86 2.15 -0.03
C ASN A 89 -1.26 0.75 -0.17
N LEU A 90 0.02 0.62 0.11
CA LEU A 90 0.80 -0.62 0.01
C LEU A 90 1.24 -1.03 1.40
N ASP A 91 0.78 -2.19 1.85
CA ASP A 91 1.07 -2.66 3.19
C ASP A 91 1.06 -4.19 3.19
N ILE A 92 2.12 -4.79 3.78
CA ILE A 92 2.31 -6.25 3.75
C ILE A 92 2.35 -6.79 2.31
N VAL A 93 3.36 -6.39 1.53
CA VAL A 93 3.48 -6.75 0.10
C VAL A 93 4.70 -7.61 -0.24
N GLY A 94 5.30 -8.24 0.76
CA GLY A 94 6.53 -9.04 0.57
C GLY A 94 6.32 -10.52 0.25
N THR A 95 5.06 -10.97 0.06
CA THR A 95 4.71 -12.37 -0.27
C THR A 95 3.92 -12.42 -1.59
N GLY A 96 2.91 -13.28 -1.74
CA GLY A 96 1.99 -13.27 -2.89
C GLY A 96 1.68 -14.63 -3.49
N GLU A 97 2.17 -15.73 -2.89
CA GLU A 97 1.95 -17.09 -3.38
C GLU A 97 0.46 -17.45 -3.47
N GLU A 98 -0.36 -16.89 -2.58
CA GLU A 98 -1.81 -17.09 -2.57
C GLU A 98 -2.58 -15.94 -3.24
N GLY A 99 -1.86 -15.00 -3.87
CA GLY A 99 -2.44 -13.85 -4.57
C GLY A 99 -2.42 -12.55 -3.77
N ILE A 100 -3.31 -11.63 -4.13
CA ILE A 100 -3.47 -10.32 -3.50
C ILE A 100 -4.88 -10.10 -2.97
N ALA A 101 -5.02 -9.20 -2.00
CA ALA A 101 -6.30 -8.68 -1.56
C ALA A 101 -6.38 -7.17 -1.81
N ILE A 102 -7.56 -6.70 -2.21
CA ILE A 102 -7.87 -5.28 -2.42
C ILE A 102 -8.96 -4.89 -1.43
N VAL A 103 -8.64 -4.04 -0.47
CA VAL A 103 -9.59 -3.43 0.47
C VAL A 103 -10.18 -2.18 -0.15
N ASN A 104 -11.44 -1.86 0.13
CA ASN A 104 -12.29 -0.88 -0.54
C ASN A 104 -12.57 -1.21 -2.02
N ALA A 105 -12.45 -2.46 -2.42
CA ALA A 105 -12.66 -2.88 -3.81
C ALA A 105 -14.09 -2.62 -4.29
N PHE A 106 -15.09 -2.77 -3.41
CA PHE A 106 -16.51 -2.55 -3.77
C PHE A 106 -16.83 -1.07 -3.89
N GLU A 107 -16.21 -0.22 -3.11
CA GLU A 107 -16.34 1.24 -3.17
C GLU A 107 -15.56 1.83 -4.37
N GLN A 108 -14.52 1.14 -4.80
CA GLN A 108 -13.67 1.52 -5.93
C GLN A 108 -13.72 0.48 -7.05
N GLU A 109 -14.92 0.02 -7.39
CA GLU A 109 -15.16 -1.08 -8.34
C GLU A 109 -14.41 -0.92 -9.67
N LYS A 110 -14.41 0.29 -10.25
CA LYS A 110 -13.69 0.56 -11.51
C LYS A 110 -12.18 0.31 -11.40
N ILE A 111 -11.60 0.62 -10.25
CA ILE A 111 -10.16 0.39 -10.02
C ILE A 111 -9.91 -1.11 -9.82
N ALA A 112 -10.73 -1.78 -9.02
CA ALA A 112 -10.64 -3.22 -8.83
C ALA A 112 -10.78 -3.98 -10.16
N GLN A 113 -11.71 -3.58 -11.03
CA GLN A 113 -11.87 -4.16 -12.39
C GLN A 113 -10.64 -3.92 -13.27
N ILE A 114 -10.00 -2.75 -13.20
CA ILE A 114 -8.76 -2.47 -13.96
C ILE A 114 -7.65 -3.40 -13.48
N ILE A 115 -7.46 -3.56 -12.16
CA ILE A 115 -6.47 -4.47 -11.60
C ILE A 115 -6.76 -5.91 -12.02
N GLY A 116 -8.03 -6.34 -11.96
CA GLY A 116 -8.45 -7.67 -12.43
C GLY A 116 -8.06 -7.92 -13.88
N LYS A 117 -8.37 -6.99 -14.78
CA LYS A 117 -8.00 -7.10 -16.21
C LYS A 117 -6.50 -7.12 -16.45
N ILE A 118 -5.73 -6.38 -15.67
CA ILE A 118 -4.26 -6.43 -15.74
C ILE A 118 -3.78 -7.81 -15.32
N ASN A 119 -4.30 -8.32 -14.22
CA ASN A 119 -3.96 -9.66 -13.74
C ASN A 119 -4.31 -10.76 -14.75
N GLU A 120 -5.51 -10.73 -15.31
CA GLU A 120 -5.95 -11.68 -16.35
C GLU A 120 -5.03 -11.64 -17.58
N LYS A 121 -4.64 -10.43 -18.00
CA LYS A 121 -3.80 -10.25 -19.19
C LYS A 121 -2.36 -10.75 -19.01
N HIS A 122 -1.81 -10.63 -17.82
CA HIS A 122 -0.39 -10.85 -17.55
C HIS A 122 -0.12 -12.06 -16.65
N ASP A 123 -1.19 -12.71 -16.11
CA ASP A 123 -1.14 -13.88 -15.22
C ASP A 123 -0.19 -13.68 -14.02
N LEU A 124 -0.34 -12.51 -13.35
CA LEU A 124 0.59 -12.09 -12.29
C LEU A 124 0.35 -12.85 -10.99
N PHE A 125 -0.91 -12.92 -10.56
CA PHE A 125 -1.32 -13.53 -9.30
C PHE A 125 -2.38 -14.60 -9.52
N SER A 126 -2.29 -15.69 -8.80
CA SER A 126 -3.25 -16.80 -8.85
C SER A 126 -4.66 -16.40 -8.40
N LYS A 127 -4.78 -15.36 -7.58
CA LYS A 127 -6.06 -14.91 -7.01
C LYS A 127 -6.04 -13.43 -6.68
N ILE A 128 -7.17 -12.75 -6.94
CA ILE A 128 -7.47 -11.41 -6.39
C ILE A 128 -8.69 -11.53 -5.48
N LYS A 129 -8.50 -11.25 -4.19
CA LYS A 129 -9.57 -11.21 -3.19
C LYS A 129 -10.10 -9.79 -3.05
N LEU A 130 -11.34 -9.56 -3.44
CA LEU A 130 -12.02 -8.27 -3.25
C LEU A 130 -12.60 -8.19 -1.84
N ARG A 131 -12.39 -7.05 -1.17
CA ARG A 131 -12.88 -6.76 0.18
C ARG A 131 -13.59 -5.41 0.19
N GLY A 132 -14.59 -5.28 1.05
CA GLY A 132 -15.23 -4.02 1.40
C GLY A 132 -14.36 -3.15 2.31
N GLN A 133 -14.96 -2.08 2.82
CA GLN A 133 -14.30 -1.15 3.74
C GLN A 133 -13.79 -1.83 5.01
N ALA A 134 -12.58 -1.43 5.43
CA ALA A 134 -12.01 -1.84 6.70
C ALA A 134 -11.08 -0.73 7.21
N PRO A 135 -11.13 -0.38 8.53
CA PRO A 135 -10.25 0.62 9.14
C PRO A 135 -8.92 0.00 9.57
N ASN A 136 -8.22 -0.66 8.65
CA ASN A 136 -7.09 -1.54 8.95
C ASN A 136 -5.79 -1.16 8.24
N SER A 137 -5.68 0.02 7.65
CA SER A 137 -4.44 0.65 7.20
C SER A 137 -4.71 2.10 6.77
N ASP A 138 -3.69 2.85 6.36
CA ASP A 138 -3.68 4.30 6.12
C ASP A 138 -4.68 4.81 5.06
N HIS A 139 -5.18 3.95 4.17
CA HIS A 139 -6.24 4.30 3.21
C HIS A 139 -7.56 4.72 3.88
N TYR A 140 -7.79 4.30 5.12
CA TYR A 140 -9.05 4.48 5.83
C TYR A 140 -9.45 5.95 5.97
N TRP A 141 -8.55 6.81 6.45
CA TRP A 141 -8.87 8.22 6.69
C TRP A 141 -9.18 8.98 5.40
N PHE A 142 -8.56 8.59 4.29
CA PHE A 142 -8.87 9.15 2.97
C PHE A 142 -10.26 8.73 2.51
N SER A 143 -10.60 7.44 2.62
CA SER A 143 -11.93 6.93 2.29
C SER A 143 -13.02 7.62 3.11
N LYS A 144 -12.77 7.83 4.40
CA LYS A 144 -13.71 8.47 5.32
C LYS A 144 -14.09 9.89 4.92
N ILE A 145 -13.22 10.60 4.22
CA ILE A 145 -13.47 11.95 3.67
C ILE A 145 -13.76 11.92 2.17
N ASN A 146 -14.21 10.79 1.64
CA ASN A 146 -14.59 10.58 0.24
C ASN A 146 -13.46 10.79 -0.79
N VAL A 147 -12.20 10.69 -0.39
CA VAL A 147 -11.08 10.57 -1.32
C VAL A 147 -11.01 9.11 -1.79
N PRO A 148 -11.02 8.84 -3.12
CA PRO A 148 -10.89 7.48 -3.63
C PRO A 148 -9.60 6.82 -3.13
N ALA A 149 -9.73 5.72 -2.40
CA ALA A 149 -8.59 5.03 -1.81
C ALA A 149 -8.81 3.52 -1.79
N ILE A 150 -7.76 2.78 -2.14
CA ILE A 150 -7.69 1.34 -1.97
C ILE A 150 -6.44 0.98 -1.18
N PHE A 151 -6.49 -0.17 -0.53
CA PHE A 151 -5.36 -0.78 0.11
C PHE A 151 -5.10 -2.16 -0.50
N ILE A 152 -3.85 -2.42 -0.88
CA ILE A 152 -3.41 -3.71 -1.43
C ILE A 152 -2.43 -4.35 -0.46
N TYR A 153 -2.67 -5.62 -0.15
CA TYR A 153 -1.72 -6.50 0.52
C TYR A 153 -1.63 -7.85 -0.20
N THR A 154 -0.50 -8.52 -0.04
CA THR A 154 -0.29 -9.86 -0.59
C THR A 154 -0.72 -10.96 0.38
N MET A 155 -1.02 -12.14 -0.14
CA MET A 155 -1.45 -13.30 0.64
C MET A 155 -0.48 -14.46 0.45
N GLY A 156 -0.37 -15.31 1.48
CA GLY A 156 0.58 -16.44 1.49
C GLY A 156 1.86 -16.12 2.26
N GLY A 157 2.84 -16.98 2.14
CA GLY A 157 4.12 -16.88 2.85
C GLY A 157 4.03 -17.14 4.34
N ILE A 158 4.92 -16.53 5.11
CA ILE A 158 4.97 -16.73 6.55
C ILE A 158 3.84 -15.98 7.27
N LYS A 159 3.31 -16.60 8.32
CA LYS A 159 2.27 -15.98 9.18
C LYS A 159 2.91 -15.24 10.36
N ALA A 160 3.82 -14.33 10.08
CA ALA A 160 4.57 -13.59 11.09
C ALA A 160 4.08 -12.12 11.19
N TYR A 161 2.77 -11.93 11.28
CA TYR A 161 2.17 -10.62 11.51
C TYR A 161 2.35 -10.20 12.97
N HIS A 162 2.92 -9.01 13.20
CA HIS A 162 3.27 -8.51 14.55
C HIS A 162 4.11 -9.50 15.36
N ASP A 163 5.06 -10.15 14.71
CA ASP A 163 5.85 -11.24 15.27
C ASP A 163 7.36 -10.97 15.11
N PRO A 164 8.20 -11.34 16.08
CA PRO A 164 9.66 -11.23 15.97
C PRO A 164 10.28 -12.00 14.79
N LEU A 165 9.53 -12.93 14.19
CA LEU A 165 9.95 -13.68 13.01
C LEU A 165 9.64 -12.97 11.68
N ASP A 166 9.02 -11.79 11.71
CA ASP A 166 8.89 -10.93 10.52
C ASP A 166 10.23 -10.31 10.17
N LYS A 167 11.10 -11.11 9.54
CA LYS A 167 12.47 -10.77 9.18
C LYS A 167 12.68 -10.86 7.68
N SER A 168 13.60 -10.07 7.16
CA SER A 168 13.94 -10.11 5.73
C SER A 168 14.41 -11.49 5.25
N VAL A 169 15.10 -12.23 6.11
CA VAL A 169 15.61 -13.59 5.79
C VAL A 169 14.52 -14.67 5.74
N THR A 170 13.36 -14.41 6.34
CA THR A 170 12.21 -15.33 6.33
C THR A 170 11.17 -14.96 5.29
N LEU A 171 11.34 -13.81 4.61
CA LEU A 171 10.41 -13.31 3.61
C LEU A 171 10.71 -13.93 2.25
N PRO A 172 9.77 -14.66 1.62
CA PRO A 172 10.04 -15.35 0.35
C PRO A 172 10.24 -14.39 -0.84
N GLN A 173 9.64 -13.23 -0.83
CA GLN A 173 9.73 -12.17 -1.87
C GLN A 173 9.45 -12.65 -3.31
N ASN A 174 8.78 -13.79 -3.48
CA ASN A 174 8.63 -14.48 -4.77
C ASN A 174 7.83 -13.69 -5.79
N LYS A 175 6.90 -12.86 -5.32
CA LYS A 175 5.93 -12.12 -6.15
C LYS A 175 6.03 -10.59 -5.99
N SER A 176 7.03 -10.09 -5.29
CA SER A 176 7.20 -8.64 -5.07
C SER A 176 7.44 -7.85 -6.36
N ASN A 177 7.93 -8.49 -7.42
CA ASN A 177 8.16 -7.86 -8.73
C ASN A 177 6.89 -7.79 -9.61
N GLU A 178 5.80 -8.42 -9.21
CA GLU A 178 4.54 -8.49 -9.97
C GLU A 178 3.52 -7.42 -9.52
N LEU A 179 3.80 -6.73 -8.42
CA LEU A 179 3.04 -5.58 -7.94
C LEU A 179 3.50 -4.28 -8.61
#